data_716622be5403892c157cf16d3aaa388d
#
_entry.id   716622be5403892c157cf16d3aaa388d
#
_cell.length_a   1.000
_cell.length_b   1.000
_cell.length_c   1.000
_cell.angle_alpha   90.00
_cell.angle_beta   90.00
_cell.angle_gamma   90.00
#
_symmetry.space_group_name_H-M   'P 1'
#
loop_
_entity.id
_entity.type
_entity.pdbx_description
1 polymer ?
#
loop_
_entity_poly.entity_id
_entity_poly.type
_entity_poly.pdbx_seq_one_letter_code
_entity_poly.pdbx_strand_id
1 'polypeptide(L)'
;MRSPNAKRTRCAQALAGLTIAVLACTSYGADWIVSGNDGKYQRVEGRDTYPDNPKPDTLTLLDASRFPPQVKVQVEVENGIQGPPQAVAITPDANIALVGAPTRYDYAAKKLLMDSFVQVVDLQASPPVVARLDIGSHPQGIAIDRSGRLALVACVDGSVAVLGIDGNRVTLRDTLKIAQKRLAGVSFTHDGRHALVALRDEQGVAVLNVDDGRVTDSGLRLASGVAPYTIDVSSDGKWAVVSDVGLAGLPSYAGKLAGDADDVTLIDVSHEPFRAVQHVTVPSLPEGVAISPDGKWIGVQAMDGSNLTPDNPGRHARGKVVLFAIRDGQAVKVSEAPGGEAAQGIAFTADSKYLIVQFNVEKQLAFFAVNGGHLRDTGQRIALSGGPSSLRTTPR
;
A
#
# COMPACT_ATOMS: atom_id res chain seq x y z
N MET A 1 0.96 98.44 0.19
CA MET A 1 2.31 98.11 -0.36
C MET A 1 2.57 96.67 -0.18
N ARG A 2 3.11 96.02 -1.17
CA ARG A 2 3.13 94.59 -1.55
C ARG A 2 3.76 93.68 -0.49
N SER A 3 3.04 92.58 -0.19
CA SER A 3 3.52 91.37 0.45
C SER A 3 4.20 90.42 -0.62
N PRO A 4 5.30 89.70 -0.32
CA PRO A 4 5.74 88.61 -1.16
C PRO A 4 5.35 87.23 -0.65
N ASN A 5 4.93 86.42 -1.60
CA ASN A 5 4.59 85.02 -1.49
C ASN A 5 5.72 84.15 -0.96
N ALA A 6 5.40 83.27 0.00
CA ALA A 6 6.23 82.12 0.36
C ALA A 6 5.71 80.83 -0.32
N LYS A 7 6.48 80.27 -1.23
CA LYS A 7 6.25 78.94 -1.83
C LYS A 7 6.56 77.84 -0.83
N ARG A 8 5.59 77.04 -0.46
CA ARG A 8 5.78 75.80 0.28
C ARG A 8 6.07 74.67 -0.69
N THR A 9 7.30 74.15 -0.65
CA THR A 9 7.73 72.92 -1.33
C THR A 9 7.22 71.74 -0.52
N ARG A 10 6.35 70.90 -1.09
CA ARG A 10 5.96 69.61 -0.54
C ARG A 10 6.96 68.56 -0.96
N CYS A 11 7.74 68.01 -0.01
CA CYS A 11 8.50 66.77 -0.22
C CYS A 11 7.49 65.59 -0.13
N ALA A 12 7.36 64.90 -1.25
CA ALA A 12 6.68 63.57 -1.29
C ALA A 12 7.69 62.51 -0.87
N GLN A 13 7.49 61.92 0.30
CA GLN A 13 8.21 60.70 0.69
C GLN A 13 7.53 59.51 0.04
N ALA A 14 8.20 58.87 -0.90
CA ALA A 14 7.81 57.58 -1.46
C ALA A 14 8.19 56.48 -0.44
N LEU A 15 7.21 55.88 0.22
CA LEU A 15 7.40 54.61 0.93
C LEU A 15 7.45 53.46 -0.10
N ALA A 16 8.63 52.93 -0.30
CA ALA A 16 8.81 51.64 -1.02
C ALA A 16 8.40 50.51 -0.06
N GLY A 17 7.21 49.96 -0.27
CA GLY A 17 6.76 48.75 0.43
C GLY A 17 7.53 47.54 -0.08
N LEU A 18 8.40 46.97 0.75
CA LEU A 18 9.07 45.70 0.52
C LEU A 18 8.08 44.57 0.81
N THR A 19 7.44 44.05 -0.19
CA THR A 19 6.60 42.84 -0.06
C THR A 19 7.53 41.63 0.05
N ILE A 20 7.76 41.16 1.28
CA ILE A 20 8.42 39.86 1.51
C ILE A 20 7.40 38.79 1.17
N ALA A 21 7.56 38.17 0.02
CA ALA A 21 6.86 36.92 -0.31
C ALA A 21 7.43 35.82 0.60
N VAL A 22 6.71 35.49 1.65
CA VAL A 22 6.98 34.30 2.45
C VAL A 22 6.60 33.10 1.56
N LEU A 23 7.59 32.53 0.90
CA LEU A 23 7.48 31.19 0.34
C LEU A 23 7.23 30.25 1.51
N ALA A 24 5.98 29.84 1.70
CA ALA A 24 5.65 28.72 2.56
C ALA A 24 6.32 27.48 1.96
N CYS A 25 7.54 27.16 2.42
CA CYS A 25 8.08 25.84 2.27
C CYS A 25 7.14 24.91 3.02
N THR A 26 6.23 24.25 2.32
CA THR A 26 5.57 23.07 2.85
C THR A 26 6.68 22.07 3.11
N SER A 27 7.14 21.96 4.34
CA SER A 27 7.95 20.84 4.76
C SER A 27 7.03 19.62 4.64
N TYR A 28 7.13 18.86 3.55
CA TYR A 28 6.64 17.50 3.54
C TYR A 28 7.36 16.81 4.70
N GLY A 29 6.60 16.30 5.66
CA GLY A 29 7.14 15.40 6.68
C GLY A 29 7.94 14.30 6.00
N ALA A 30 8.83 13.65 6.72
CA ALA A 30 9.63 12.57 6.18
C ALA A 30 8.71 11.54 5.50
N ASP A 31 8.98 11.21 4.24
CA ASP A 31 8.21 10.24 3.45
C ASP A 31 8.81 8.85 3.69
N TRP A 32 8.27 8.15 4.69
CA TRP A 32 8.73 6.83 5.05
C TRP A 32 7.98 5.74 4.32
N ILE A 33 8.72 4.73 3.88
CA ILE A 33 8.21 3.56 3.19
C ILE A 33 8.79 2.32 3.83
N VAL A 34 7.95 1.32 4.05
CA VAL A 34 8.38 0.01 4.52
C VAL A 34 8.12 -1.05 3.47
N SER A 35 9.11 -1.93 3.27
CA SER A 35 9.04 -3.09 2.38
C SER A 35 9.28 -4.35 3.19
N GLY A 36 8.30 -5.25 3.26
CA GLY A 36 8.46 -6.61 3.74
C GLY A 36 9.05 -7.48 2.63
N ASN A 37 10.04 -8.31 2.96
CA ASN A 37 10.76 -9.11 1.99
C ASN A 37 10.88 -10.56 2.49
N ASP A 38 10.44 -11.52 1.68
CA ASP A 38 10.48 -12.95 1.99
C ASP A 38 11.82 -13.54 1.53
N GLY A 39 12.67 -13.90 2.48
CA GLY A 39 14.00 -14.44 2.22
C GLY A 39 14.03 -15.95 1.94
N LYS A 40 13.01 -16.65 2.43
CA LYS A 40 12.88 -18.13 2.30
C LYS A 40 12.19 -18.56 1.04
N TYR A 41 11.37 -17.69 0.42
CA TYR A 41 10.60 -17.97 -0.78
C TYR A 41 11.36 -17.55 -2.03
N GLN A 42 11.25 -18.36 -3.07
CA GLN A 42 11.71 -18.03 -4.41
C GLN A 42 10.70 -18.55 -5.43
N ARG A 43 10.44 -17.78 -6.47
CA ARG A 43 9.72 -18.28 -7.64
C ARG A 43 10.72 -18.57 -8.75
N VAL A 44 10.78 -19.82 -9.15
CA VAL A 44 11.68 -20.29 -10.22
C VAL A 44 10.83 -20.87 -11.33
N GLU A 45 10.91 -20.27 -12.52
CA GLU A 45 10.11 -20.69 -13.67
C GLU A 45 8.61 -20.86 -13.34
N GLY A 46 8.06 -19.88 -12.62
CA GLY A 46 6.64 -19.86 -12.23
C GLY A 46 6.25 -20.85 -11.12
N ARG A 47 7.21 -21.56 -10.52
CA ARG A 47 6.97 -22.49 -9.41
C ARG A 47 7.48 -21.95 -8.10
N ASP A 48 6.68 -22.14 -7.05
CA ASP A 48 7.07 -21.79 -5.70
C ASP A 48 8.15 -22.73 -5.18
N THR A 49 9.27 -22.20 -4.72
CA THR A 49 10.40 -22.99 -4.21
C THR A 49 10.87 -22.43 -2.87
N TYR A 50 11.40 -23.33 -2.04
CA TYR A 50 11.93 -23.01 -0.72
C TYR A 50 13.32 -23.65 -0.62
N PRO A 51 14.42 -22.88 -0.77
CA PRO A 51 15.78 -23.40 -0.73
C PRO A 51 16.15 -23.91 0.67
N ASP A 52 17.01 -24.93 0.75
CA ASP A 52 17.44 -25.55 2.02
C ASP A 52 18.18 -24.58 2.94
N ASN A 53 18.82 -23.55 2.40
CA ASN A 53 19.52 -22.49 3.13
C ASN A 53 18.87 -21.13 2.85
N PRO A 54 17.69 -20.84 3.42
CA PRO A 54 16.98 -19.60 3.16
C PRO A 54 17.75 -18.42 3.77
N LYS A 55 17.62 -17.26 3.15
CA LYS A 55 17.97 -15.99 3.82
C LYS A 55 16.89 -15.64 4.82
N PRO A 56 17.22 -14.85 5.86
CA PRO A 56 16.18 -14.32 6.75
C PRO A 56 15.22 -13.41 5.99
N ASP A 57 13.97 -13.44 6.41
CA ASP A 57 13.00 -12.44 5.97
C ASP A 57 13.35 -11.09 6.60
N THR A 58 13.00 -10.01 5.94
CA THR A 58 13.39 -8.67 6.41
C THR A 58 12.28 -7.65 6.23
N LEU A 59 12.29 -6.63 7.10
CA LEU A 59 11.61 -5.37 6.91
C LEU A 59 12.66 -4.31 6.54
N THR A 60 12.48 -3.64 5.41
CA THR A 60 13.35 -2.54 4.97
C THR A 60 12.62 -1.21 5.12
N LEU A 61 13.20 -0.27 5.88
CA LEU A 61 12.74 1.11 5.99
C LEU A 61 13.48 1.99 5.01
N LEU A 62 12.73 2.78 4.23
CA LEU A 62 13.27 3.72 3.25
C LEU A 62 12.81 5.14 3.59
N ASP A 63 13.74 6.08 3.43
CA ASP A 63 13.47 7.52 3.39
C ASP A 63 13.28 7.94 1.93
N ALA A 64 12.04 8.27 1.57
CA ALA A 64 11.67 8.72 0.24
C ALA A 64 11.47 10.25 0.15
N SER A 65 11.91 11.01 1.15
CA SER A 65 11.90 12.48 1.11
C SER A 65 12.74 13.06 -0.03
N ARG A 66 13.60 12.23 -0.62
CA ARG A 66 14.45 12.54 -1.78
C ARG A 66 14.41 11.39 -2.78
N PHE A 67 14.65 11.73 -4.05
CA PHE A 67 14.80 10.72 -5.08
C PHE A 67 16.27 10.58 -5.51
N PRO A 68 16.82 9.37 -5.62
CA PRO A 68 16.21 8.09 -5.26
C PRO A 68 16.07 7.93 -3.74
N PRO A 69 15.05 7.17 -3.26
CA PRO A 69 14.90 6.83 -1.86
C PRO A 69 16.13 6.13 -1.29
N GLN A 70 16.37 6.29 0.00
CA GLN A 70 17.52 5.70 0.68
C GLN A 70 17.09 4.68 1.72
N VAL A 71 17.74 3.51 1.73
CA VAL A 71 17.58 2.53 2.79
C VAL A 71 18.17 3.10 4.08
N LYS A 72 17.38 3.14 5.15
CA LYS A 72 17.78 3.61 6.48
C LYS A 72 18.11 2.46 7.41
N VAL A 73 17.28 1.45 7.43
CA VAL A 73 17.49 0.26 8.27
C VAL A 73 16.86 -0.96 7.60
N GLN A 74 17.45 -2.11 7.86
CA GLN A 74 16.90 -3.41 7.55
C GLN A 74 16.88 -4.25 8.81
N VAL A 75 15.72 -4.84 9.12
CA VAL A 75 15.48 -5.60 10.35
C VAL A 75 15.06 -7.01 9.98
N GLU A 76 15.61 -8.02 10.63
CA GLU A 76 15.14 -9.40 10.49
C GLU A 76 13.76 -9.54 11.14
N VAL A 77 12.82 -10.12 10.41
CA VAL A 77 11.43 -10.34 10.81
C VAL A 77 10.97 -11.69 10.28
N GLU A 78 9.78 -12.11 10.67
CA GLU A 78 9.07 -13.23 10.04
C GLU A 78 7.99 -12.65 9.13
N ASN A 79 8.10 -12.91 7.83
CA ASN A 79 7.21 -12.41 6.80
C ASN A 79 6.92 -13.53 5.80
N GLY A 80 6.07 -13.29 4.82
CA GLY A 80 5.77 -14.24 3.76
C GLY A 80 5.03 -13.59 2.62
N ILE A 81 5.07 -14.25 1.48
CA ILE A 81 4.34 -13.83 0.29
C ILE A 81 2.84 -14.18 0.34
N GLN A 82 2.39 -14.89 1.39
CA GLN A 82 1.03 -15.39 1.53
C GLN A 82 0.10 -14.31 2.09
N GLY A 83 -0.29 -13.36 1.26
CA GLY A 83 -1.20 -12.29 1.65
C GLY A 83 -1.18 -11.17 0.61
N PRO A 84 -2.06 -10.17 0.77
CA PRO A 84 -2.00 -8.98 -0.09
C PRO A 84 -0.69 -8.24 0.16
N PRO A 85 -0.17 -7.51 -0.82
CA PRO A 85 1.04 -6.70 -0.63
C PRO A 85 0.81 -5.48 0.30
N GLN A 86 0.00 -5.69 1.32
CA GLN A 86 -0.39 -4.79 2.41
C GLN A 86 -0.14 -5.40 3.79
N ALA A 87 0.65 -6.47 3.90
CA ALA A 87 0.93 -7.14 5.17
C ALA A 87 1.96 -6.40 6.04
N VAL A 88 2.33 -5.19 5.71
CA VAL A 88 3.15 -4.29 6.55
C VAL A 88 2.45 -2.94 6.71
N ALA A 89 2.72 -2.26 7.83
CA ALA A 89 2.29 -0.89 8.06
C ALA A 89 3.32 -0.15 8.94
N ILE A 90 3.30 1.18 8.89
CA ILE A 90 4.20 2.04 9.69
C ILE A 90 3.42 3.21 10.26
N THR A 91 3.72 3.59 11.50
CA THR A 91 3.12 4.77 12.15
C THR A 91 3.53 6.07 11.44
N PRO A 92 2.71 7.15 11.53
CA PRO A 92 3.00 8.43 10.87
C PRO A 92 4.36 9.03 11.28
N ASP A 93 4.80 8.79 12.51
CA ASP A 93 6.09 9.23 13.06
C ASP A 93 7.24 8.27 12.75
N ALA A 94 6.95 7.15 12.06
CA ALA A 94 7.89 6.07 11.75
C ALA A 94 8.59 5.44 12.97
N ASN A 95 7.97 5.50 14.14
CA ASN A 95 8.53 4.91 15.35
C ASN A 95 8.25 3.40 15.43
N ILE A 96 7.07 2.97 14.96
CA ILE A 96 6.63 1.58 14.99
C ILE A 96 6.27 1.12 13.58
N ALA A 97 6.74 -0.06 13.21
CA ALA A 97 6.20 -0.80 12.09
C ALA A 97 5.51 -2.09 12.56
N LEU A 98 4.45 -2.47 11.87
CA LEU A 98 3.76 -3.74 12.04
C LEU A 98 4.04 -4.64 10.84
N VAL A 99 4.34 -5.91 11.10
CA VAL A 99 4.62 -6.91 10.07
C VAL A 99 3.70 -8.10 10.27
N GLY A 100 2.89 -8.38 9.25
CA GLY A 100 1.99 -9.54 9.20
C GLY A 100 2.47 -10.63 8.27
N ALA A 101 1.57 -11.54 7.93
CA ALA A 101 1.82 -12.69 7.08
C ALA A 101 3.05 -13.54 7.50
N PRO A 102 3.26 -13.82 8.81
CA PRO A 102 4.37 -14.64 9.26
C PRO A 102 4.19 -16.07 8.78
N THR A 103 5.16 -16.57 8.02
CA THR A 103 5.15 -17.94 7.50
C THR A 103 6.46 -18.64 7.80
N ARG A 104 6.40 -19.95 7.99
CA ARG A 104 7.55 -20.85 8.13
C ARG A 104 7.44 -22.00 7.15
N TYR A 105 8.54 -22.45 6.61
CA TYR A 105 8.55 -23.64 5.76
C TYR A 105 9.07 -24.84 6.55
N ASP A 106 8.22 -25.87 6.67
CA ASP A 106 8.61 -27.17 7.24
C ASP A 106 9.26 -28.01 6.14
N TYR A 107 10.58 -28.12 6.18
CA TYR A 107 11.34 -28.85 5.16
C TYR A 107 11.12 -30.38 5.21
N ALA A 108 10.81 -30.94 6.40
CA ALA A 108 10.52 -32.36 6.55
C ALA A 108 9.14 -32.71 5.95
N ALA A 109 8.13 -31.92 6.26
CA ALA A 109 6.77 -32.08 5.73
C ALA A 109 6.58 -31.44 4.34
N LYS A 110 7.55 -30.67 3.83
CA LYS A 110 7.47 -29.87 2.60
C LYS A 110 6.21 -29.00 2.55
N LYS A 111 5.93 -28.33 3.65
CA LYS A 111 4.70 -27.58 3.85
C LYS A 111 4.98 -26.18 4.39
N LEU A 112 4.28 -25.18 3.80
CA LEU A 112 4.21 -23.83 4.36
C LEU A 112 3.27 -23.80 5.57
N LEU A 113 3.74 -23.29 6.68
CA LEU A 113 2.98 -23.07 7.92
C LEU A 113 2.69 -21.58 8.06
N MET A 114 1.47 -21.25 8.43
CA MET A 114 1.00 -19.89 8.68
C MET A 114 0.85 -19.67 10.18
N ASP A 115 1.51 -18.66 10.72
CA ASP A 115 1.43 -18.33 12.14
C ASP A 115 0.39 -17.23 12.41
N SER A 116 -0.05 -17.06 13.67
CA SER A 116 -1.20 -16.23 14.08
C SER A 116 -0.81 -14.93 14.78
N PHE A 117 0.39 -14.42 14.58
CA PHE A 117 0.89 -13.22 15.26
C PHE A 117 1.23 -12.09 14.26
N VAL A 118 1.20 -10.87 14.77
CA VAL A 118 1.80 -9.68 14.13
C VAL A 118 3.10 -9.39 14.85
N GLN A 119 4.15 -9.00 14.12
CA GLN A 119 5.38 -8.48 14.72
C GLN A 119 5.29 -6.97 14.84
N VAL A 120 5.68 -6.49 16.02
CA VAL A 120 5.82 -5.08 16.36
C VAL A 120 7.30 -4.75 16.32
N VAL A 121 7.70 -3.88 15.42
CA VAL A 121 9.10 -3.45 15.25
C VAL A 121 9.25 -2.05 15.80
N ASP A 122 9.97 -1.91 16.91
CA ASP A 122 10.38 -0.62 17.47
C ASP A 122 11.60 -0.12 16.68
N LEU A 123 11.37 0.85 15.81
CA LEU A 123 12.37 1.44 14.92
C LEU A 123 13.23 2.52 15.62
N GLN A 124 12.82 2.97 16.83
CA GLN A 124 13.57 3.94 17.62
C GLN A 124 14.67 3.28 18.46
N ALA A 125 14.53 2.00 18.78
CA ALA A 125 15.57 1.23 19.44
C ALA A 125 16.78 1.04 18.52
N SER A 126 18.00 0.98 19.11
CA SER A 126 19.24 0.77 18.37
C SER A 126 20.03 -0.39 18.97
N PRO A 127 20.05 -1.59 18.37
CA PRO A 127 19.33 -2.00 17.16
C PRO A 127 17.80 -2.03 17.37
N PRO A 128 16.99 -2.00 16.28
CA PRO A 128 15.54 -2.15 16.38
C PRO A 128 15.13 -3.43 17.12
N VAL A 129 14.06 -3.34 17.91
CA VAL A 129 13.52 -4.45 18.70
C VAL A 129 12.28 -5.01 18.02
N VAL A 130 12.20 -6.33 17.90
CA VAL A 130 11.06 -7.04 17.34
C VAL A 130 10.35 -7.85 18.42
N ALA A 131 9.07 -7.58 18.61
CA ALA A 131 8.20 -8.34 19.51
C ALA A 131 7.07 -9.01 18.72
N ARG A 132 6.55 -10.13 19.23
CA ARG A 132 5.38 -10.82 18.66
C ARG A 132 4.13 -10.51 19.49
N LEU A 133 3.02 -10.24 18.78
CA LEU A 133 1.69 -10.07 19.35
C LEU A 133 0.78 -11.11 18.72
N ASP A 134 0.37 -12.13 19.48
CA ASP A 134 -0.61 -13.10 19.02
C ASP A 134 -1.98 -12.44 18.84
N ILE A 135 -2.61 -12.68 17.69
CA ILE A 135 -3.93 -12.15 17.34
C ILE A 135 -4.95 -13.26 17.05
N GLY A 136 -4.57 -14.53 17.27
CA GLY A 136 -5.43 -15.69 17.17
C GLY A 136 -5.71 -16.21 15.77
N SER A 137 -5.36 -15.46 14.70
CA SER A 137 -5.55 -15.86 13.30
C SER A 137 -4.42 -15.33 12.42
N HIS A 138 -4.17 -15.98 11.28
CA HIS A 138 -3.10 -15.54 10.37
C HIS A 138 -3.42 -14.18 9.77
N PRO A 139 -2.56 -13.15 10.01
CA PRO A 139 -2.74 -11.81 9.51
C PRO A 139 -2.51 -11.71 7.99
N GLN A 140 -3.31 -10.89 7.35
CA GLN A 140 -3.24 -10.55 5.93
C GLN A 140 -2.89 -9.07 5.75
N GLY A 141 -3.83 -8.22 5.37
CA GLY A 141 -3.61 -6.79 5.24
C GLY A 141 -3.59 -6.07 6.59
N ILE A 142 -2.74 -5.07 6.74
CA ILE A 142 -2.61 -4.22 7.92
C ILE A 142 -2.74 -2.76 7.50
N ALA A 143 -3.51 -1.98 8.27
CA ALA A 143 -3.56 -0.53 8.16
C ALA A 143 -3.42 0.11 9.54
N ILE A 144 -2.69 1.23 9.61
CA ILE A 144 -2.61 2.10 10.78
C ILE A 144 -3.36 3.38 10.44
N ASP A 145 -4.13 3.91 11.37
CA ASP A 145 -4.86 5.16 11.21
C ASP A 145 -3.92 6.37 11.18
N ARG A 146 -4.40 7.52 10.73
CA ARG A 146 -3.58 8.74 10.62
C ARG A 146 -3.11 9.31 11.96
N SER A 147 -3.76 8.94 13.06
CA SER A 147 -3.31 9.31 14.41
C SER A 147 -2.15 8.44 14.90
N GLY A 148 -1.89 7.31 14.26
CA GLY A 148 -0.90 6.32 14.68
C GLY A 148 -1.28 5.54 15.94
N ARG A 149 -2.55 5.61 16.40
CA ARG A 149 -2.99 5.00 17.65
C ARG A 149 -3.88 3.77 17.50
N LEU A 150 -4.37 3.53 16.30
CA LEU A 150 -5.22 2.40 15.97
C LEU A 150 -4.67 1.66 14.75
N ALA A 151 -4.63 0.33 14.82
CA ALA A 151 -4.36 -0.48 13.65
C ALA A 151 -5.45 -1.55 13.49
N LEU A 152 -5.74 -1.88 12.23
CA LEU A 152 -6.63 -2.97 11.85
C LEU A 152 -5.85 -4.02 11.09
N VAL A 153 -6.09 -5.28 11.41
CA VAL A 153 -5.47 -6.43 10.75
C VAL A 153 -6.56 -7.35 10.24
N ALA A 154 -6.68 -7.45 8.93
CA ALA A 154 -7.56 -8.42 8.29
C ALA A 154 -6.97 -9.83 8.41
N CYS A 155 -7.78 -10.84 8.70
CA CYS A 155 -7.33 -12.20 8.97
C CYS A 155 -7.96 -13.25 8.02
N VAL A 156 -7.29 -14.41 7.93
CA VAL A 156 -7.73 -15.52 7.05
C VAL A 156 -9.03 -16.18 7.49
N ASP A 157 -9.39 -16.07 8.74
CA ASP A 157 -10.63 -16.65 9.28
C ASP A 157 -11.86 -15.76 9.11
N GLY A 158 -11.71 -14.55 8.52
CA GLY A 158 -12.80 -13.58 8.34
C GLY A 158 -12.98 -12.62 9.51
N SER A 159 -12.02 -12.59 10.43
CA SER A 159 -11.97 -11.60 11.51
C SER A 159 -11.07 -10.42 11.19
N VAL A 160 -11.31 -9.30 11.87
CA VAL A 160 -10.44 -8.13 11.90
C VAL A 160 -9.94 -7.95 13.34
N ALA A 161 -8.64 -8.07 13.55
CA ALA A 161 -8.04 -7.74 14.84
C ALA A 161 -7.87 -6.21 14.95
N VAL A 162 -8.30 -5.67 16.08
CA VAL A 162 -8.24 -4.24 16.40
C VAL A 162 -7.10 -4.02 17.39
N LEU A 163 -6.05 -3.33 16.97
CA LEU A 163 -4.86 -3.11 17.78
C LEU A 163 -4.80 -1.65 18.25
N GLY A 164 -4.50 -1.45 19.53
CA GLY A 164 -4.17 -0.14 20.08
C GLY A 164 -2.66 0.08 20.09
N ILE A 165 -2.23 1.26 19.71
CA ILE A 165 -0.83 1.70 19.70
C ILE A 165 -0.70 2.87 20.68
N ASP A 166 0.21 2.73 21.65
CA ASP A 166 0.55 3.74 22.65
C ASP A 166 2.07 3.80 22.82
N GLY A 167 2.70 4.76 22.15
CA GLY A 167 4.17 4.81 22.00
C GLY A 167 4.68 3.54 21.31
N ASN A 168 5.58 2.81 22.00
CA ASN A 168 6.12 1.54 21.51
C ASN A 168 5.31 0.30 21.95
N ARG A 169 4.22 0.50 22.68
CA ARG A 169 3.35 -0.58 23.14
C ARG A 169 2.18 -0.77 22.18
N VAL A 170 2.07 -1.99 21.63
CA VAL A 170 0.95 -2.43 20.80
C VAL A 170 0.20 -3.54 21.52
N THR A 171 -1.12 -3.44 21.57
CA THR A 171 -1.97 -4.41 22.26
C THR A 171 -3.18 -4.78 21.42
N LEU A 172 -3.61 -6.04 21.46
CA LEU A 172 -4.89 -6.48 20.91
C LEU A 172 -6.02 -5.94 21.83
N ARG A 173 -6.90 -5.12 21.29
CA ARG A 173 -8.05 -4.53 21.99
C ARG A 173 -9.32 -5.32 21.77
N ASP A 174 -9.52 -5.79 20.53
CA ASP A 174 -10.75 -6.47 20.13
C ASP A 174 -10.50 -7.34 18.89
N THR A 175 -11.43 -8.26 18.62
CA THR A 175 -11.47 -9.07 17.39
C THR A 175 -12.90 -9.11 16.87
N LEU A 176 -13.11 -8.52 15.70
CA LEU A 176 -14.41 -8.35 15.07
C LEU A 176 -14.61 -9.38 13.95
N LYS A 177 -15.55 -10.31 14.09
CA LYS A 177 -15.91 -11.25 13.02
C LYS A 177 -16.85 -10.57 12.03
N ILE A 178 -16.42 -10.39 10.78
CA ILE A 178 -17.18 -9.69 9.73
C ILE A 178 -17.52 -10.57 8.53
N ALA A 179 -16.86 -11.73 8.40
CA ALA A 179 -17.05 -12.70 7.32
C ALA A 179 -16.79 -14.13 7.81
N GLN A 180 -17.13 -15.12 7.00
CA GLN A 180 -16.86 -16.54 7.30
C GLN A 180 -15.60 -17.05 6.64
N LYS A 181 -15.07 -16.30 5.67
CA LYS A 181 -13.91 -16.68 4.85
C LYS A 181 -12.83 -15.59 4.89
N ARG A 182 -11.73 -15.87 4.23
CA ARG A 182 -10.52 -15.04 4.18
C ARG A 182 -10.81 -13.61 3.76
N LEU A 183 -10.30 -12.69 4.56
CA LEU A 183 -10.15 -11.28 4.24
C LEU A 183 -8.80 -11.04 3.54
N ALA A 184 -8.61 -9.85 2.95
CA ALA A 184 -7.34 -9.45 2.36
C ALA A 184 -6.93 -8.04 2.81
N GLY A 185 -6.96 -7.05 1.94
CA GLY A 185 -6.54 -5.70 2.24
C GLY A 185 -7.47 -4.96 3.19
N VAL A 186 -6.93 -4.00 3.91
CA VAL A 186 -7.66 -3.06 4.77
C VAL A 186 -7.08 -1.67 4.62
N SER A 187 -7.95 -0.63 4.64
CA SER A 187 -7.53 0.78 4.61
C SER A 187 -8.53 1.65 5.35
N PHE A 188 -8.04 2.63 6.12
CA PHE A 188 -8.89 3.65 6.73
C PHE A 188 -9.32 4.69 5.69
N THR A 189 -10.51 5.26 5.85
CA THR A 189 -10.87 6.50 5.15
C THR A 189 -10.02 7.67 5.67
N HIS A 190 -9.88 8.71 4.85
CA HIS A 190 -9.03 9.86 5.19
C HIS A 190 -9.46 10.56 6.50
N ASP A 191 -10.75 10.61 6.78
CA ASP A 191 -11.30 11.20 8.01
C ASP A 191 -11.17 10.28 9.25
N GLY A 192 -10.74 9.03 9.05
CA GLY A 192 -10.54 8.03 10.10
C GLY A 192 -11.84 7.49 10.71
N ARG A 193 -13.03 7.87 10.20
CA ARG A 193 -14.32 7.40 10.74
C ARG A 193 -14.77 6.07 10.20
N HIS A 194 -14.15 5.59 9.13
CA HIS A 194 -14.44 4.30 8.54
C HIS A 194 -13.17 3.56 8.16
N ALA A 195 -13.31 2.26 7.95
CA ALA A 195 -12.31 1.44 7.29
C ALA A 195 -12.98 0.53 6.26
N LEU A 196 -12.27 0.27 5.18
CA LEU A 196 -12.68 -0.62 4.10
C LEU A 196 -11.89 -1.91 4.20
N VAL A 197 -12.56 -3.07 4.10
CA VAL A 197 -11.93 -4.39 4.19
C VAL A 197 -12.33 -5.25 3.00
N ALA A 198 -11.36 -5.77 2.26
CA ALA A 198 -11.59 -6.67 1.14
C ALA A 198 -12.06 -8.05 1.63
N LEU A 199 -13.26 -8.47 1.23
CA LEU A 199 -13.85 -9.78 1.51
C LEU A 199 -13.41 -10.78 0.43
N ARG A 200 -12.14 -11.16 0.46
CA ARG A 200 -11.46 -11.85 -0.64
C ARG A 200 -12.22 -13.07 -1.16
N ASP A 201 -12.61 -13.97 -0.27
CA ASP A 201 -13.23 -15.26 -0.64
C ASP A 201 -14.77 -15.25 -0.51
N GLU A 202 -15.37 -14.11 -0.12
CA GLU A 202 -16.82 -13.87 -0.11
C GLU A 202 -17.28 -12.81 -1.11
N GLN A 203 -16.35 -12.13 -1.73
CA GLN A 203 -16.56 -11.02 -2.67
C GLN A 203 -17.07 -9.74 -1.99
N GLY A 204 -16.73 -8.60 -2.59
CA GLY A 204 -17.13 -7.30 -2.10
C GLY A 204 -16.17 -6.68 -1.06
N VAL A 205 -16.53 -5.50 -0.62
CA VAL A 205 -15.79 -4.72 0.38
C VAL A 205 -16.70 -4.41 1.56
N ALA A 206 -16.30 -4.79 2.76
CA ALA A 206 -16.99 -4.41 3.99
C ALA A 206 -16.59 -2.99 4.41
N VAL A 207 -17.56 -2.24 4.94
CA VAL A 207 -17.34 -0.94 5.57
C VAL A 207 -17.46 -1.10 7.08
N LEU A 208 -16.43 -0.68 7.81
CA LEU A 208 -16.41 -0.64 9.27
C LEU A 208 -16.59 0.80 9.73
N ASN A 209 -17.32 1.00 10.83
CA ASN A 209 -17.36 2.28 11.55
C ASN A 209 -16.23 2.32 12.56
N VAL A 210 -15.60 3.49 12.69
CA VAL A 210 -14.53 3.77 13.66
C VAL A 210 -14.93 5.00 14.46
N ASP A 211 -15.09 4.83 15.77
CA ASP A 211 -15.49 5.87 16.69
C ASP A 211 -14.61 5.80 17.96
N ASP A 212 -13.75 6.79 18.16
CA ASP A 212 -12.80 6.90 19.29
C ASP A 212 -12.05 5.57 19.61
N GLY A 213 -11.58 4.90 18.55
CA GLY A 213 -10.86 3.62 18.65
C GLY A 213 -11.74 2.39 18.83
N ARG A 214 -13.06 2.53 18.92
CA ARG A 214 -14.03 1.44 18.83
C ARG A 214 -14.34 1.17 17.36
N VAL A 215 -14.30 -0.11 16.98
CA VAL A 215 -14.55 -0.54 15.59
C VAL A 215 -15.78 -1.46 15.59
N THR A 216 -16.69 -1.22 14.65
CA THR A 216 -17.91 -2.03 14.49
C THR A 216 -18.20 -2.28 13.01
N ASP A 217 -18.82 -3.40 12.70
CA ASP A 217 -19.31 -3.65 11.33
C ASP A 217 -20.54 -2.77 11.06
N SER A 218 -20.48 -1.95 10.02
CA SER A 218 -21.62 -1.12 9.62
C SER A 218 -22.75 -1.91 8.96
N GLY A 219 -22.48 -3.15 8.54
CA GLY A 219 -23.37 -3.95 7.71
C GLY A 219 -23.35 -3.57 6.21
N LEU A 220 -22.74 -2.44 5.83
CA LEU A 220 -22.63 -2.04 4.43
C LEU A 220 -21.60 -2.93 3.71
N ARG A 221 -22.01 -3.45 2.58
CA ARG A 221 -21.16 -4.21 1.65
C ARG A 221 -21.19 -3.55 0.28
N LEU A 222 -20.02 -3.23 -0.24
CA LEU A 222 -19.84 -2.61 -1.55
C LEU A 222 -19.51 -3.70 -2.57
N ALA A 223 -20.00 -3.53 -3.78
CA ALA A 223 -19.62 -4.41 -4.89
C ALA A 223 -18.14 -4.26 -5.23
N SER A 224 -17.51 -5.35 -5.63
CA SER A 224 -16.16 -5.43 -6.21
C SER A 224 -16.15 -6.42 -7.36
N GLY A 225 -15.03 -6.51 -8.07
CA GLY A 225 -14.73 -7.64 -8.94
C GLY A 225 -14.47 -8.92 -8.15
N VAL A 226 -13.97 -9.94 -8.83
CA VAL A 226 -13.71 -11.26 -8.24
C VAL A 226 -12.43 -11.25 -7.40
N ALA A 227 -12.50 -11.77 -6.20
CA ALA A 227 -11.39 -11.88 -5.23
C ALA A 227 -10.72 -10.52 -4.94
N PRO A 228 -11.43 -9.54 -4.32
CA PRO A 228 -10.86 -8.26 -3.95
C PRO A 228 -9.66 -8.45 -3.02
N TYR A 229 -8.59 -7.65 -3.25
CA TYR A 229 -7.31 -7.96 -2.64
C TYR A 229 -6.66 -6.75 -1.95
N THR A 230 -6.01 -5.88 -2.68
CA THR A 230 -5.38 -4.67 -2.13
C THR A 230 -6.36 -3.49 -2.16
N ILE A 231 -6.41 -2.70 -1.09
CA ILE A 231 -7.23 -1.49 -1.00
C ILE A 231 -6.34 -0.29 -0.71
N ASP A 232 -6.56 0.81 -1.44
CA ASP A 232 -5.97 2.10 -1.09
C ASP A 232 -7.03 3.21 -1.11
N VAL A 233 -6.82 4.25 -0.28
CA VAL A 233 -7.74 5.38 -0.12
C VAL A 233 -7.00 6.67 -0.40
N SER A 234 -7.60 7.55 -1.19
CA SER A 234 -7.01 8.84 -1.54
C SER A 234 -6.91 9.79 -0.34
N SER A 235 -5.83 10.56 -0.27
CA SER A 235 -5.60 11.52 0.81
C SER A 235 -6.51 12.75 0.75
N ASP A 236 -7.27 12.94 -0.33
CA ASP A 236 -8.32 13.96 -0.40
C ASP A 236 -9.68 13.44 0.11
N GLY A 237 -9.75 12.16 0.54
CA GLY A 237 -10.95 11.54 1.12
C GLY A 237 -12.08 11.26 0.14
N LYS A 238 -11.82 11.29 -1.18
CA LYS A 238 -12.89 11.11 -2.18
C LYS A 238 -12.99 9.71 -2.73
N TRP A 239 -11.85 9.03 -2.87
CA TRP A 239 -11.75 7.79 -3.62
C TRP A 239 -11.13 6.68 -2.82
N ALA A 240 -11.64 5.48 -2.99
CA ALA A 240 -10.92 4.26 -2.70
C ALA A 240 -10.81 3.43 -3.97
N VAL A 241 -9.76 2.62 -4.07
CA VAL A 241 -9.55 1.69 -5.18
C VAL A 241 -9.20 0.32 -4.62
N VAL A 242 -9.77 -0.70 -5.25
CA VAL A 242 -9.56 -2.11 -4.87
C VAL A 242 -9.04 -2.85 -6.10
N SER A 243 -7.98 -3.64 -5.94
CA SER A 243 -7.58 -4.60 -6.96
C SER A 243 -8.37 -5.88 -6.81
N ASP A 244 -8.89 -6.41 -7.90
CA ASP A 244 -9.68 -7.64 -7.97
C ASP A 244 -8.88 -8.67 -8.78
N VAL A 245 -8.26 -9.64 -8.07
CA VAL A 245 -7.26 -10.56 -8.66
C VAL A 245 -7.88 -11.72 -9.47
N GLY A 246 -9.17 -11.67 -9.69
CA GLY A 246 -9.89 -12.55 -10.58
C GLY A 246 -9.94 -14.01 -10.15
N LEU A 247 -10.30 -14.87 -11.08
CA LEU A 247 -10.43 -16.30 -10.83
C LEU A 247 -9.08 -16.97 -10.48
N ALA A 248 -7.98 -16.48 -11.05
CA ALA A 248 -6.64 -16.96 -10.72
C ALA A 248 -6.26 -16.74 -9.25
N GLY A 249 -6.88 -15.76 -8.59
CA GLY A 249 -6.74 -15.51 -7.16
C GLY A 249 -7.46 -16.51 -6.26
N LEU A 250 -8.40 -17.30 -6.77
CA LEU A 250 -9.19 -18.25 -5.99
C LEU A 250 -8.46 -19.61 -5.85
N PRO A 251 -8.51 -20.25 -4.65
CA PRO A 251 -7.81 -21.52 -4.42
C PRO A 251 -8.17 -22.63 -5.39
N SER A 252 -9.45 -22.70 -5.84
CA SER A 252 -9.93 -23.70 -6.78
C SER A 252 -9.35 -23.54 -8.20
N TYR A 253 -8.89 -22.37 -8.54
CA TYR A 253 -8.30 -22.07 -9.85
C TYR A 253 -6.80 -21.82 -9.79
N ALA A 254 -6.24 -21.46 -8.66
CA ALA A 254 -4.83 -21.23 -8.29
C ALA A 254 -3.80 -21.35 -9.43
N GLY A 255 -3.67 -20.32 -10.26
CA GLY A 255 -2.73 -20.26 -11.37
C GLY A 255 -3.07 -21.15 -12.59
N LYS A 256 -4.24 -21.80 -12.62
CA LYS A 256 -4.67 -22.62 -13.77
C LYS A 256 -5.29 -21.79 -14.89
N LEU A 257 -5.83 -20.63 -14.55
CA LEU A 257 -6.37 -19.69 -15.53
C LEU A 257 -5.30 -18.65 -15.86
N ALA A 258 -5.05 -18.49 -17.14
CA ALA A 258 -4.09 -17.53 -17.66
C ALA A 258 -4.80 -16.60 -18.60
N GLY A 259 -4.51 -15.30 -18.47
CA GLY A 259 -4.98 -14.30 -19.41
C GLY A 259 -6.46 -13.92 -19.26
N ASP A 260 -7.11 -14.26 -18.13
CA ASP A 260 -8.38 -13.65 -17.78
C ASP A 260 -8.15 -12.15 -17.52
N ALA A 261 -9.08 -11.31 -18.00
CA ALA A 261 -9.03 -9.88 -17.77
C ALA A 261 -9.63 -9.61 -16.40
N ASP A 262 -8.81 -9.22 -15.45
CA ASP A 262 -9.23 -8.80 -14.12
C ASP A 262 -9.52 -7.30 -14.09
N ASP A 263 -9.96 -6.79 -12.96
CA ASP A 263 -10.32 -5.38 -12.87
C ASP A 263 -9.79 -4.69 -11.59
N VAL A 264 -9.96 -3.39 -11.56
CA VAL A 264 -9.90 -2.59 -10.35
C VAL A 264 -11.24 -1.91 -10.14
N THR A 265 -11.73 -1.93 -8.91
CA THR A 265 -12.98 -1.27 -8.52
C THR A 265 -12.67 0.10 -7.95
N LEU A 266 -13.26 1.15 -8.55
CA LEU A 266 -13.25 2.51 -8.01
C LEU A 266 -14.48 2.73 -7.13
N ILE A 267 -14.27 3.25 -5.92
CA ILE A 267 -15.29 3.50 -4.91
C ILE A 267 -15.31 4.98 -4.58
N ASP A 268 -16.49 5.61 -4.64
CA ASP A 268 -16.72 6.95 -4.11
C ASP A 268 -16.93 6.86 -2.58
N VAL A 269 -16.00 7.41 -1.83
CA VAL A 269 -16.03 7.50 -0.37
C VAL A 269 -16.18 8.94 0.14
N SER A 270 -16.51 9.88 -0.76
CA SER A 270 -16.66 11.29 -0.42
C SER A 270 -17.90 11.58 0.43
N HIS A 271 -18.92 10.76 0.31
CA HIS A 271 -20.21 10.88 1.02
C HIS A 271 -20.82 9.52 1.31
N GLU A 272 -21.46 9.38 2.46
CA GLU A 272 -22.26 8.21 2.79
C GLU A 272 -23.63 8.21 2.12
N PRO A 273 -24.14 7.04 1.69
CA PRO A 273 -23.48 5.75 1.71
C PRO A 273 -22.41 5.66 0.60
N PHE A 274 -21.27 5.07 0.91
CA PHE A 274 -20.19 4.81 -0.06
C PHE A 274 -20.71 3.95 -1.22
N ARG A 275 -20.11 4.10 -2.42
CA ARG A 275 -20.58 3.40 -3.62
C ARG A 275 -19.44 2.98 -4.52
N ALA A 276 -19.44 1.73 -4.98
CA ALA A 276 -18.65 1.34 -6.13
C ALA A 276 -19.23 2.05 -7.38
N VAL A 277 -18.38 2.78 -8.09
CA VAL A 277 -18.82 3.63 -9.22
C VAL A 277 -18.28 3.16 -10.57
N GLN A 278 -17.20 2.37 -10.57
CA GLN A 278 -16.63 1.87 -11.82
C GLN A 278 -15.81 0.59 -11.58
N HIS A 279 -15.87 -0.31 -12.55
CA HIS A 279 -14.93 -1.43 -12.71
C HIS A 279 -14.13 -1.18 -14.00
N VAL A 280 -12.80 -1.21 -13.90
CA VAL A 280 -11.89 -0.93 -15.01
C VAL A 280 -11.00 -2.13 -15.26
N THR A 281 -11.08 -2.69 -16.46
CA THR A 281 -10.27 -3.83 -16.86
C THR A 281 -8.77 -3.51 -16.81
N VAL A 282 -8.02 -4.43 -16.23
CA VAL A 282 -6.55 -4.41 -16.14
C VAL A 282 -5.98 -5.74 -16.63
N PRO A 283 -4.66 -5.84 -16.88
CA PRO A 283 -4.01 -7.11 -17.11
C PRO A 283 -4.19 -8.07 -15.92
N SER A 284 -4.13 -9.36 -16.16
CA SER A 284 -4.47 -10.41 -15.18
C SER A 284 -3.65 -10.33 -13.91
N LEU A 285 -4.28 -10.72 -12.81
CA LEU A 285 -3.73 -10.79 -11.46
C LEU A 285 -3.13 -9.46 -10.98
N PRO A 286 -3.97 -8.40 -10.80
CA PRO A 286 -3.54 -7.11 -10.25
C PRO A 286 -3.30 -7.24 -8.75
N GLU A 287 -2.06 -7.44 -8.33
CA GLU A 287 -1.67 -7.64 -6.92
C GLU A 287 -1.73 -6.34 -6.12
N GLY A 288 -1.10 -5.30 -6.62
CA GLY A 288 -0.97 -4.03 -5.93
C GLY A 288 -1.72 -2.89 -6.60
N VAL A 289 -2.35 -2.04 -5.79
CA VAL A 289 -2.98 -0.80 -6.23
C VAL A 289 -2.64 0.34 -5.27
N ALA A 290 -2.47 1.55 -5.80
CA ALA A 290 -2.22 2.75 -5.01
C ALA A 290 -2.86 3.98 -5.67
N ILE A 291 -3.37 4.92 -4.85
CA ILE A 291 -3.79 6.25 -5.31
C ILE A 291 -2.70 7.26 -4.97
N SER A 292 -2.38 8.16 -5.91
CA SER A 292 -1.40 9.21 -5.67
C SER A 292 -1.88 10.19 -4.59
N PRO A 293 -0.97 10.72 -3.74
CA PRO A 293 -1.34 11.68 -2.70
C PRO A 293 -2.08 12.92 -3.20
N ASP A 294 -1.86 13.34 -4.45
CA ASP A 294 -2.59 14.46 -5.07
C ASP A 294 -3.97 14.08 -5.62
N GLY A 295 -4.41 12.82 -5.42
CA GLY A 295 -5.72 12.31 -5.81
C GLY A 295 -5.95 12.19 -7.33
N LYS A 296 -4.90 12.32 -8.17
CA LYS A 296 -5.05 12.37 -9.63
C LYS A 296 -4.81 11.04 -10.33
N TRP A 297 -4.02 10.14 -9.72
CA TRP A 297 -3.53 8.95 -10.38
C TRP A 297 -3.84 7.69 -9.59
N ILE A 298 -4.14 6.61 -10.31
CA ILE A 298 -4.17 5.25 -9.77
C ILE A 298 -3.05 4.48 -10.46
N GLY A 299 -2.14 3.91 -9.66
CA GLY A 299 -1.14 2.95 -10.12
C GLY A 299 -1.61 1.53 -9.83
N VAL A 300 -1.50 0.65 -10.82
CA VAL A 300 -1.83 -0.77 -10.70
C VAL A 300 -0.64 -1.60 -11.13
N GLN A 301 -0.24 -2.54 -10.30
CA GLN A 301 0.74 -3.56 -10.64
C GLN A 301 0.00 -4.87 -10.91
N ALA A 302 0.13 -5.41 -12.11
CA ALA A 302 -0.45 -6.70 -12.51
C ALA A 302 0.65 -7.70 -12.88
N MET A 303 0.48 -8.95 -12.48
CA MET A 303 1.42 -10.02 -12.83
C MET A 303 1.38 -10.36 -14.33
N ASP A 304 0.22 -10.24 -14.97
CA ASP A 304 0.02 -10.43 -16.41
C ASP A 304 0.64 -11.76 -16.93
N GLY A 305 0.45 -12.83 -16.17
CA GLY A 305 1.00 -14.15 -16.50
C GLY A 305 2.49 -14.35 -16.19
N SER A 306 3.20 -13.35 -15.66
CA SER A 306 4.64 -13.51 -15.34
C SER A 306 4.90 -14.50 -14.20
N ASN A 307 3.88 -14.85 -13.44
CA ASN A 307 3.89 -15.84 -12.37
C ASN A 307 3.68 -17.28 -12.86
N LEU A 308 3.37 -17.49 -14.13
CA LEU A 308 3.02 -18.81 -14.69
C LEU A 308 4.26 -19.60 -15.12
N THR A 309 4.11 -20.91 -15.26
CA THR A 309 5.18 -21.79 -15.76
C THR A 309 5.47 -21.54 -17.25
N PRO A 310 6.68 -21.84 -17.76
CA PRO A 310 7.06 -21.57 -19.15
C PRO A 310 6.20 -22.28 -20.21
N ASP A 311 5.62 -23.43 -19.85
CA ASP A 311 4.71 -24.21 -20.70
C ASP A 311 3.26 -23.69 -20.71
N ASN A 312 2.93 -22.73 -19.87
CA ASN A 312 1.60 -22.14 -19.83
C ASN A 312 1.42 -21.15 -20.99
N PRO A 313 0.37 -21.26 -21.84
CA PRO A 313 0.16 -20.38 -23.00
C PRO A 313 -0.08 -18.91 -22.64
N GLY A 314 -0.47 -18.61 -21.39
CA GLY A 314 -0.62 -17.22 -20.88
C GLY A 314 0.65 -16.67 -20.23
N ARG A 315 1.79 -17.35 -20.34
CA ARG A 315 3.05 -16.91 -19.76
C ARG A 315 3.60 -15.67 -20.50
N HIS A 316 3.84 -14.63 -19.75
CA HIS A 316 4.64 -13.49 -20.16
C HIS A 316 5.92 -13.40 -19.33
N ALA A 317 6.99 -12.87 -19.91
CA ALA A 317 8.27 -12.73 -19.22
C ALA A 317 8.22 -11.70 -18.10
N ARG A 318 7.32 -10.73 -18.20
CA ARG A 318 7.18 -9.61 -17.25
C ARG A 318 5.71 -9.27 -17.02
N GLY A 319 5.41 -8.80 -15.84
CA GLY A 319 4.13 -8.16 -15.54
C GLY A 319 4.04 -6.75 -16.11
N LYS A 320 3.04 -6.01 -15.67
CA LYS A 320 2.76 -4.65 -16.13
C LYS A 320 2.51 -3.70 -14.97
N VAL A 321 2.92 -2.46 -15.19
CA VAL A 321 2.55 -1.31 -14.34
C VAL A 321 1.65 -0.43 -15.18
N VAL A 322 0.41 -0.21 -14.70
CA VAL A 322 -0.61 0.56 -15.41
C VAL A 322 -0.92 1.83 -14.63
N LEU A 323 -1.05 2.94 -15.33
CA LEU A 323 -1.43 4.23 -14.75
C LEU A 323 -2.78 4.67 -15.29
N PHE A 324 -3.69 5.00 -14.38
CA PHE A 324 -4.97 5.63 -14.69
C PHE A 324 -4.97 7.06 -14.15
N ALA A 325 -5.65 7.96 -14.87
CA ALA A 325 -6.01 9.28 -14.36
C ALA A 325 -7.43 9.23 -13.79
N ILE A 326 -7.65 9.87 -12.64
CA ILE A 326 -9.00 10.12 -12.13
C ILE A 326 -9.50 11.42 -12.76
N ARG A 327 -10.52 11.34 -13.62
CA ARG A 327 -11.12 12.47 -14.34
C ARG A 327 -12.63 12.38 -14.27
N ASP A 328 -13.28 13.43 -13.80
CA ASP A 328 -14.75 13.51 -13.69
C ASP A 328 -15.36 12.28 -12.98
N GLY A 329 -14.68 11.81 -11.93
CA GLY A 329 -15.11 10.65 -11.15
C GLY A 329 -14.88 9.29 -11.82
N GLN A 330 -14.08 9.23 -12.86
CA GLN A 330 -13.76 8.00 -13.59
C GLN A 330 -12.26 7.74 -13.64
N ALA A 331 -11.87 6.48 -13.54
CA ALA A 331 -10.52 6.01 -13.82
C ALA A 331 -10.35 5.79 -15.33
N VAL A 332 -9.46 6.54 -15.95
CA VAL A 332 -9.16 6.48 -17.38
C VAL A 332 -7.71 6.05 -17.57
N LYS A 333 -7.46 4.94 -18.25
CA LYS A 333 -6.09 4.45 -18.53
C LYS A 333 -5.35 5.49 -19.38
N VAL A 334 -4.17 5.89 -18.92
CA VAL A 334 -3.34 6.91 -19.60
C VAL A 334 -1.97 6.40 -19.99
N SER A 335 -1.42 5.42 -19.29
CA SER A 335 -0.08 4.89 -19.59
C SER A 335 0.09 3.46 -19.08
N GLU A 336 1.05 2.76 -19.65
CA GLU A 336 1.47 1.41 -19.25
C GLU A 336 2.97 1.26 -19.47
N ALA A 337 3.63 0.49 -18.60
CA ALA A 337 5.04 0.14 -18.72
C ALA A 337 5.26 -1.33 -18.34
N PRO A 338 6.34 -1.99 -18.84
CA PRO A 338 6.72 -3.32 -18.38
C PRO A 338 7.02 -3.33 -16.87
N GLY A 339 6.45 -4.29 -16.16
CA GLY A 339 6.69 -4.55 -14.73
C GLY A 339 7.82 -5.54 -14.49
N GLY A 340 7.88 -6.10 -13.27
CA GLY A 340 8.75 -7.21 -12.87
C GLY A 340 8.11 -8.57 -13.09
N GLU A 341 8.89 -9.64 -12.89
CA GLU A 341 8.36 -10.98 -12.81
C GLU A 341 7.71 -11.22 -11.44
N ALA A 342 6.46 -11.68 -11.45
CA ALA A 342 5.64 -11.89 -10.24
C ALA A 342 5.69 -10.71 -9.26
N ALA A 343 5.63 -9.48 -9.78
CA ALA A 343 5.68 -8.25 -8.99
C ALA A 343 4.52 -8.17 -8.00
N GLN A 344 4.69 -7.44 -6.88
CA GLN A 344 3.77 -7.43 -5.75
C GLN A 344 3.23 -6.02 -5.45
N GLY A 345 3.77 -5.37 -4.47
CA GLY A 345 3.31 -4.07 -3.98
C GLY A 345 3.66 -2.89 -4.87
N ILE A 346 2.85 -1.84 -4.73
CA ILE A 346 3.03 -0.57 -5.41
C ILE A 346 2.66 0.58 -4.45
N ALA A 347 3.39 1.69 -4.51
CA ALA A 347 3.11 2.88 -3.74
C ALA A 347 3.58 4.14 -4.47
N PHE A 348 2.93 5.29 -4.23
CA PHE A 348 3.41 6.59 -4.68
C PHE A 348 4.33 7.24 -3.64
N THR A 349 5.32 8.01 -4.11
CA THR A 349 6.02 8.99 -3.25
C THR A 349 5.06 10.11 -2.82
N ALA A 350 5.39 10.80 -1.70
CA ALA A 350 4.53 11.85 -1.15
C ALA A 350 4.28 13.01 -2.13
N ASP A 351 5.21 13.28 -3.02
CA ASP A 351 5.09 14.32 -4.05
C ASP A 351 4.34 13.86 -5.32
N SER A 352 3.80 12.62 -5.34
CA SER A 352 3.08 11.99 -6.46
C SER A 352 3.87 11.86 -7.76
N LYS A 353 5.21 12.07 -7.73
CA LYS A 353 6.04 12.06 -8.94
C LYS A 353 6.59 10.70 -9.32
N TYR A 354 6.63 9.77 -8.36
CA TYR A 354 7.16 8.45 -8.61
C TYR A 354 6.23 7.36 -8.08
N LEU A 355 6.12 6.28 -8.84
CA LEU A 355 5.62 4.99 -8.41
C LEU A 355 6.80 4.10 -8.03
N ILE A 356 6.69 3.44 -6.89
CA ILE A 356 7.62 2.42 -6.40
C ILE A 356 6.92 1.09 -6.55
N VAL A 357 7.55 0.13 -7.22
CA VAL A 357 6.98 -1.18 -7.52
C VAL A 357 7.94 -2.27 -7.02
N GLN A 358 7.41 -3.26 -6.35
CA GLN A 358 8.13 -4.41 -5.87
C GLN A 358 8.27 -5.45 -6.99
N PHE A 359 9.48 -5.71 -7.46
CA PHE A 359 9.82 -6.79 -8.38
C PHE A 359 10.28 -8.00 -7.55
N ASN A 360 9.38 -8.98 -7.38
CA ASN A 360 9.60 -10.07 -6.42
C ASN A 360 10.74 -11.00 -6.84
N VAL A 361 10.71 -11.52 -8.06
CA VAL A 361 11.72 -12.49 -8.55
C VAL A 361 13.10 -11.82 -8.66
N GLU A 362 13.13 -10.56 -9.13
CA GLU A 362 14.37 -9.77 -9.25
C GLU A 362 14.90 -9.28 -7.90
N LYS A 363 14.12 -9.42 -6.81
CA LYS A 363 14.48 -8.98 -5.45
C LYS A 363 14.88 -7.52 -5.39
N GLN A 364 14.03 -6.65 -5.93
CA GLN A 364 14.32 -5.21 -5.99
C GLN A 364 13.08 -4.33 -5.96
N LEU A 365 13.28 -3.07 -5.55
CA LEU A 365 12.33 -2.00 -5.79
C LEU A 365 12.69 -1.29 -7.09
N ALA A 366 11.69 -1.10 -7.94
CA ALA A 366 11.79 -0.35 -9.20
C ALA A 366 11.05 0.98 -9.09
N PHE A 367 11.54 2.01 -9.77
CA PHE A 367 10.99 3.36 -9.70
C PHE A 367 10.56 3.84 -11.07
N PHE A 368 9.30 4.29 -11.15
CA PHE A 368 8.72 4.84 -12.37
C PHE A 368 8.35 6.31 -12.15
N ALA A 369 8.83 7.18 -13.01
CA ALA A 369 8.43 8.59 -12.99
C ALA A 369 7.04 8.75 -13.62
N VAL A 370 6.20 9.57 -12.97
CA VAL A 370 4.88 9.96 -13.44
C VAL A 370 4.91 11.43 -13.82
N ASN A 371 4.77 11.72 -15.11
CA ASN A 371 4.82 13.09 -15.62
C ASN A 371 3.71 13.32 -16.65
N GLY A 372 2.73 14.16 -16.30
CA GLY A 372 1.62 14.52 -17.20
C GLY A 372 0.79 13.32 -17.69
N GLY A 373 0.71 12.25 -16.88
CA GLY A 373 0.01 11.01 -17.24
C GLY A 373 0.88 10.00 -18.01
N HIS A 374 2.15 10.27 -18.18
CA HIS A 374 3.11 9.33 -18.75
C HIS A 374 3.90 8.62 -17.66
N LEU A 375 3.95 7.30 -17.76
CA LEU A 375 4.72 6.42 -16.88
C LEU A 375 6.03 6.06 -17.58
N ARG A 376 7.16 6.31 -16.91
CA ARG A 376 8.48 6.00 -17.45
C ARG A 376 9.35 5.31 -16.40
N ASP A 377 9.87 4.13 -16.72
CA ASP A 377 10.89 3.49 -15.90
C ASP A 377 12.13 4.39 -15.81
N THR A 378 12.54 4.71 -14.59
CA THR A 378 13.72 5.58 -14.36
C THR A 378 15.04 4.84 -14.50
N GLY A 379 15.02 3.52 -14.51
CA GLY A 379 16.19 2.67 -14.42
C GLY A 379 16.77 2.56 -12.99
N GLN A 380 16.31 3.37 -12.05
CA GLN A 380 16.74 3.27 -10.64
C GLN A 380 16.19 2.01 -10.00
N ARG A 381 17.04 1.35 -9.19
CA ARG A 381 16.69 0.11 -8.48
C ARG A 381 17.33 0.11 -7.10
N ILE A 382 16.62 -0.46 -6.13
CA ILE A 382 17.16 -0.80 -4.82
C ILE A 382 17.10 -2.32 -4.69
N ALA A 383 18.25 -2.95 -4.55
CA ALA A 383 18.36 -4.39 -4.32
C ALA A 383 17.94 -4.74 -2.88
N LEU A 384 17.25 -5.85 -2.71
CA LEU A 384 16.75 -6.36 -1.44
C LEU A 384 17.33 -7.75 -1.16
N SER A 385 17.34 -8.16 0.11
CA SER A 385 17.88 -9.47 0.54
C SER A 385 16.97 -10.64 0.15
N GLY A 386 15.64 -10.42 0.09
CA GLY A 386 14.61 -11.38 -0.25
C GLY A 386 13.66 -10.84 -1.31
N GLY A 387 12.74 -11.67 -1.79
CA GLY A 387 11.66 -11.25 -2.69
C GLY A 387 10.70 -10.32 -1.96
N PRO A 388 10.54 -9.04 -2.39
CA PRO A 388 9.62 -8.13 -1.74
C PRO A 388 8.17 -8.60 -1.92
N SER A 389 7.41 -8.57 -0.83
CA SER A 389 6.06 -9.13 -0.73
C SER A 389 5.01 -8.14 -0.25
N SER A 390 5.40 -7.06 0.42
CA SER A 390 4.49 -6.04 0.94
C SER A 390 5.15 -4.68 0.96
N LEU A 391 4.38 -3.63 0.58
CA LEU A 391 4.88 -2.26 0.48
C LEU A 391 3.84 -1.28 1.01
N ARG A 392 4.22 -0.44 1.98
CA ARG A 392 3.34 0.63 2.49
C ARG A 392 4.12 1.90 2.79
N THR A 393 3.43 3.02 2.67
CA THR A 393 3.89 4.33 3.11
C THR A 393 3.32 4.65 4.49
N THR A 394 3.82 5.70 5.15
CA THR A 394 3.12 6.31 6.28
C THR A 394 1.70 6.70 5.90
N PRO A 395 0.71 6.61 6.82
CA PRO A 395 -0.66 7.07 6.59
C PRO A 395 -0.70 8.55 6.19
N ARG A 396 -1.52 8.89 5.21
CA ARG A 396 -1.61 10.25 4.63
C ARG A 396 -3.00 10.82 4.67
#